data_cc78f31161367ba6e66016c4696f0fa1
#
_entry.id   cc78f31161367ba6e66016c4696f0fa1
#
_cell.length_a   1.000
_cell.length_b   1.000
_cell.length_c   1.000
_cell.angle_alpha   90.00
_cell.angle_beta   90.00
_cell.angle_gamma   90.00
#
_symmetry.space_group_name_H-M   'P 1'
#
loop_
_entity.id
_entity.type
_entity.pdbx_description
1 polymer ?
#
loop_
_entity_poly.entity_id
_entity_poly.type
_entity_poly.pdbx_seq_one_letter_code
_entity_poly.pdbx_strand_id
1 'polypeptide(L)'
;MVALLASVIPKSQFFGCRSLEKLHLPESVSVIGDYAFADCHVLKVWESIEKLSLKSVGISAFENCYALEFVSLPDSLTVIEGAAFAECVSVNKLIFSDTSLLKKIGDHAFRGCRNLKEIYLPDSVEYVGISAFRDCVSLEQISVSEKIKDQPGITELEKNCPNARIRFREVNSVEKE
;
A
#
# COMPACT_ATOMS: atom_id res chain seq x y z
N MET A 1 -9.92 4.01 -31.12
CA MET A 1 -9.22 3.81 -29.85
C MET A 1 -8.99 5.18 -29.23
N VAL A 2 -9.88 5.59 -28.32
CA VAL A 2 -9.74 6.88 -27.61
C VAL A 2 -8.79 6.60 -26.46
N ALA A 3 -7.55 7.08 -26.55
CA ALA A 3 -6.64 7.06 -25.41
C ALA A 3 -7.28 7.92 -24.31
N LEU A 4 -7.74 7.29 -23.24
CA LEU A 4 -8.16 8.01 -22.04
C LEU A 4 -6.91 8.71 -21.47
N LEU A 5 -6.78 10.00 -21.73
CA LEU A 5 -5.79 10.88 -21.08
C LEU A 5 -6.24 11.22 -19.65
N ALA A 6 -7.02 10.34 -19.02
CA ALA A 6 -7.48 10.56 -17.66
C ALA A 6 -6.30 10.35 -16.70
N SER A 7 -5.85 11.41 -16.07
CA SER A 7 -4.84 11.34 -15.01
C SER A 7 -5.41 10.85 -13.66
N VAL A 8 -6.71 10.67 -13.57
CA VAL A 8 -7.44 10.29 -12.35
C VAL A 8 -8.39 9.14 -12.64
N ILE A 9 -8.33 8.08 -11.85
CA ILE A 9 -9.41 7.10 -11.75
C ILE A 9 -10.43 7.66 -10.76
N PRO A 10 -11.66 7.95 -11.18
CA PRO A 10 -12.66 8.57 -10.31
C PRO A 10 -13.07 7.69 -9.13
N LYS A 11 -13.62 8.32 -8.10
CA LYS A 11 -14.24 7.65 -6.96
C LYS A 11 -15.24 6.57 -7.42
N SER A 12 -15.12 5.37 -6.85
CA SER A 12 -16.01 4.22 -7.06
C SER A 12 -16.17 3.80 -8.53
N GLN A 13 -15.28 4.21 -9.45
CA GLN A 13 -15.40 3.96 -10.90
C GLN A 13 -15.56 2.48 -11.24
N PHE A 14 -14.88 1.59 -10.54
CA PHE A 14 -14.90 0.15 -10.76
C PHE A 14 -15.34 -0.60 -9.50
N PHE A 15 -16.09 0.07 -8.60
CA PHE A 15 -16.58 -0.55 -7.38
C PHE A 15 -17.35 -1.84 -7.68
N GLY A 16 -17.00 -2.93 -7.01
CA GLY A 16 -17.68 -4.22 -7.14
C GLY A 16 -17.52 -4.91 -8.50
N CYS A 17 -16.51 -4.55 -9.29
CA CYS A 17 -16.24 -5.20 -10.58
C CYS A 17 -15.83 -6.65 -10.40
N ARG A 18 -16.79 -7.57 -10.58
CA ARG A 18 -16.63 -9.01 -10.33
C ARG A 18 -15.90 -9.79 -11.44
N SER A 19 -15.60 -9.14 -12.56
CA SER A 19 -14.89 -9.74 -13.71
C SER A 19 -13.49 -9.17 -13.92
N LEU A 20 -13.08 -8.18 -13.12
CA LEU A 20 -11.76 -7.55 -13.25
C LEU A 20 -10.70 -8.42 -12.56
N GLU A 21 -9.97 -9.23 -13.31
CA GLU A 21 -8.92 -10.10 -12.78
C GLU A 21 -7.53 -9.44 -12.77
N LYS A 22 -7.27 -8.52 -13.72
CA LYS A 22 -5.98 -7.85 -13.89
C LYS A 22 -6.19 -6.36 -14.10
N LEU A 23 -5.37 -5.56 -13.43
CA LEU A 23 -5.38 -4.11 -13.53
C LEU A 23 -4.10 -3.62 -14.20
N HIS A 24 -4.25 -2.95 -15.34
CA HIS A 24 -3.19 -2.21 -16.01
C HIS A 24 -3.58 -0.73 -16.05
N LEU A 25 -2.80 0.10 -15.37
CA LEU A 25 -3.02 1.55 -15.36
C LEU A 25 -2.17 2.22 -16.44
N PRO A 26 -2.73 3.17 -17.21
CA PRO A 26 -1.94 4.03 -18.10
C PRO A 26 -0.89 4.83 -17.32
N GLU A 27 0.26 5.11 -17.92
CA GLU A 27 1.35 5.90 -17.33
C GLU A 27 0.90 7.30 -16.85
N SER A 28 -0.14 7.85 -17.48
CA SER A 28 -0.71 9.17 -17.15
C SER A 28 -1.49 9.20 -15.84
N VAL A 29 -1.86 8.03 -15.26
CA VAL A 29 -2.66 7.99 -14.04
C VAL A 29 -1.83 8.46 -12.85
N SER A 30 -2.29 9.52 -12.21
CA SER A 30 -1.64 10.12 -11.03
C SER A 30 -2.43 9.92 -9.74
N VAL A 31 -3.72 9.64 -9.81
CA VAL A 31 -4.60 9.45 -8.66
C VAL A 31 -5.55 8.28 -8.88
N ILE A 32 -5.63 7.39 -7.91
CA ILE A 32 -6.72 6.43 -7.77
C ILE A 32 -7.67 6.98 -6.71
N GLY A 33 -8.93 7.24 -7.08
CA GLY A 33 -9.93 7.81 -6.19
C GLY A 33 -10.44 6.84 -5.14
N ASP A 34 -11.19 7.38 -4.16
CA ASP A 34 -11.76 6.58 -3.08
C ASP A 34 -12.66 5.48 -3.61
N TYR A 35 -12.56 4.28 -3.04
CA TYR A 35 -13.34 3.09 -3.40
C TYR A 35 -13.25 2.69 -4.87
N ALA A 36 -12.27 3.18 -5.63
CA ALA A 36 -12.22 3.03 -7.08
C ALA A 36 -12.29 1.57 -7.54
N PHE A 37 -11.68 0.65 -6.83
CA PHE A 37 -11.65 -0.79 -7.08
C PHE A 37 -12.11 -1.60 -5.85
N ALA A 38 -12.77 -0.97 -4.87
CA ALA A 38 -13.26 -1.69 -3.71
C ALA A 38 -14.23 -2.80 -4.14
N ASP A 39 -14.23 -3.92 -3.41
CA ASP A 39 -15.02 -5.14 -3.69
C ASP A 39 -14.74 -5.79 -5.06
N CYS A 40 -13.60 -5.52 -5.68
CA CYS A 40 -13.13 -6.27 -6.86
C CYS A 40 -12.55 -7.62 -6.42
N HIS A 41 -13.40 -8.54 -5.99
CA HIS A 41 -13.03 -9.77 -5.28
C HIS A 41 -12.15 -10.73 -6.09
N VAL A 42 -12.16 -10.63 -7.42
CA VAL A 42 -11.38 -11.50 -8.33
C VAL A 42 -10.13 -10.84 -8.87
N LEU A 43 -9.86 -9.59 -8.49
CA LEU A 43 -8.66 -8.86 -8.90
C LEU A 43 -7.43 -9.52 -8.27
N LYS A 44 -6.61 -10.17 -9.10
CA LYS A 44 -5.43 -10.93 -8.67
C LYS A 44 -4.14 -10.16 -8.79
N VAL A 45 -4.04 -9.35 -9.84
CA VAL A 45 -2.79 -8.74 -10.26
C VAL A 45 -2.98 -7.26 -10.48
N TRP A 46 -2.21 -6.47 -9.75
CA TRP A 46 -1.93 -5.08 -10.07
C TRP A 46 -0.44 -4.94 -10.31
N GLU A 47 -0.06 -4.90 -11.57
CA GLU A 47 1.30 -4.64 -11.99
C GLU A 47 1.50 -3.13 -12.14
N SER A 48 2.35 -2.57 -11.31
CA SER A 48 2.85 -1.21 -11.51
C SER A 48 3.89 -1.23 -12.61
N ILE A 49 3.70 -0.38 -13.62
CA ILE A 49 4.72 -0.13 -14.64
C ILE A 49 5.74 0.84 -14.02
N GLU A 50 7.04 0.61 -14.24
CA GLU A 50 8.13 1.45 -13.69
C GLU A 50 7.96 2.96 -13.93
N LYS A 51 7.25 3.34 -14.99
CA LYS A 51 7.01 4.74 -15.38
C LYS A 51 5.66 5.31 -14.92
N LEU A 52 4.92 4.59 -14.06
CA LEU A 52 3.62 5.08 -13.59
C LEU A 52 3.78 6.37 -12.77
N SER A 53 2.99 7.40 -13.13
CA SER A 53 3.03 8.72 -12.46
C SER A 53 2.17 8.81 -11.19
N LEU A 54 1.72 7.67 -10.66
CA LEU A 54 0.78 7.60 -9.53
C LEU A 54 1.33 8.28 -8.28
N LYS A 55 0.58 9.23 -7.75
CA LYS A 55 0.92 10.01 -6.55
C LYS A 55 0.13 9.58 -5.32
N SER A 56 -1.12 9.17 -5.51
CA SER A 56 -1.98 8.80 -4.39
C SER A 56 -2.93 7.66 -4.71
N VAL A 57 -3.16 6.83 -3.69
CA VAL A 57 -4.20 5.80 -3.64
C VAL A 57 -5.21 6.22 -2.59
N GLY A 58 -6.47 6.40 -2.99
CA GLY A 58 -7.56 6.94 -2.18
C GLY A 58 -8.07 6.01 -1.08
N ILE A 59 -8.99 6.53 -0.27
CA ILE A 59 -9.61 5.81 0.84
C ILE A 59 -10.30 4.55 0.31
N SER A 60 -10.03 3.39 0.94
CA SER A 60 -10.63 2.10 0.59
C SER A 60 -10.53 1.73 -0.90
N ALA A 61 -9.54 2.27 -1.63
CA ALA A 61 -9.48 2.14 -3.08
C ALA A 61 -9.44 0.69 -3.57
N PHE A 62 -8.84 -0.23 -2.81
CA PHE A 62 -8.77 -1.67 -3.08
C PHE A 62 -9.31 -2.50 -1.90
N GLU A 63 -10.14 -1.91 -1.04
CA GLU A 63 -10.74 -2.65 0.08
C GLU A 63 -11.47 -3.89 -0.41
N ASN A 64 -11.32 -5.02 0.29
CA ASN A 64 -11.93 -6.33 -0.04
C ASN A 64 -11.50 -6.90 -1.42
N CYS A 65 -10.36 -6.52 -1.96
CA CYS A 65 -9.77 -7.19 -3.12
C CYS A 65 -9.16 -8.54 -2.66
N TYR A 66 -10.01 -9.50 -2.32
CA TYR A 66 -9.62 -10.75 -1.65
C TYR A 66 -8.61 -11.60 -2.42
N ALA A 67 -8.65 -11.56 -3.76
CA ALA A 67 -7.76 -12.34 -4.61
C ALA A 67 -6.43 -11.67 -4.94
N LEU A 68 -6.21 -10.40 -4.51
CA LEU A 68 -4.99 -9.65 -4.80
C LEU A 68 -3.79 -10.28 -4.07
N GLU A 69 -2.82 -10.79 -4.82
CA GLU A 69 -1.72 -11.59 -4.27
C GLU A 69 -0.49 -10.76 -3.91
N PHE A 70 -0.15 -9.77 -4.73
CA PHE A 70 0.96 -8.87 -4.47
C PHE A 70 0.65 -7.46 -4.96
N VAL A 71 1.29 -6.47 -4.32
CA VAL A 71 1.16 -5.07 -4.65
C VAL A 71 2.55 -4.48 -4.87
N SER A 72 2.83 -4.11 -6.13
CA SER A 72 4.03 -3.37 -6.49
C SER A 72 3.68 -1.91 -6.62
N LEU A 73 4.25 -1.08 -5.75
CA LEU A 73 3.94 0.35 -5.68
C LEU A 73 5.03 1.16 -6.42
N PRO A 74 4.63 2.09 -7.30
CA PRO A 74 5.59 2.87 -8.07
C PRO A 74 6.34 3.89 -7.19
N ASP A 75 7.56 4.23 -7.59
CA ASP A 75 8.41 5.18 -6.87
C ASP A 75 7.77 6.55 -6.69
N SER A 76 6.95 6.95 -7.66
CA SER A 76 6.25 8.23 -7.66
C SER A 76 5.16 8.37 -6.58
N LEU A 77 4.72 7.23 -5.97
CA LEU A 77 3.64 7.24 -4.98
C LEU A 77 4.08 7.94 -3.70
N THR A 78 3.26 8.88 -3.24
CA THR A 78 3.54 9.66 -2.02
C THR A 78 2.58 9.35 -0.89
N VAL A 79 1.34 8.94 -1.20
CA VAL A 79 0.29 8.74 -0.19
C VAL A 79 -0.52 7.49 -0.48
N ILE A 80 -0.69 6.66 0.55
CA ILE A 80 -1.69 5.60 0.63
C ILE A 80 -2.68 6.06 1.70
N GLU A 81 -3.94 6.28 1.33
CA GLU A 81 -4.97 6.75 2.24
C GLU A 81 -5.56 5.62 3.11
N GLY A 82 -6.48 5.99 4.02
CA GLY A 82 -7.04 5.05 4.99
C GLY A 82 -7.74 3.86 4.36
N ALA A 83 -7.56 2.66 4.92
CA ALA A 83 -8.14 1.40 4.48
C ALA A 83 -7.88 1.03 2.99
N ALA A 84 -6.94 1.71 2.32
CA ALA A 84 -6.74 1.58 0.86
C ALA A 84 -6.61 0.12 0.38
N PHE A 85 -6.00 -0.77 1.16
CA PHE A 85 -5.86 -2.21 0.90
C PHE A 85 -6.40 -3.06 2.04
N ALA A 86 -7.39 -2.54 2.81
CA ALA A 86 -7.96 -3.30 3.91
C ALA A 86 -8.65 -4.58 3.40
N GLU A 87 -8.50 -5.67 4.17
CA GLU A 87 -9.04 -6.99 3.86
C GLU A 87 -8.56 -7.59 2.51
N CYS A 88 -7.43 -7.14 1.98
CA CYS A 88 -6.76 -7.81 0.87
C CYS A 88 -6.07 -9.08 1.39
N VAL A 89 -6.85 -10.09 1.76
CA VAL A 89 -6.41 -11.25 2.54
C VAL A 89 -5.33 -12.10 1.85
N SER A 90 -5.30 -12.12 0.52
CA SER A 90 -4.31 -12.89 -0.26
C SER A 90 -3.00 -12.16 -0.47
N VAL A 91 -2.91 -10.87 -0.17
CA VAL A 91 -1.65 -10.11 -0.32
C VAL A 91 -0.58 -10.74 0.56
N ASN A 92 0.45 -11.29 -0.09
CA ASN A 92 1.58 -11.91 0.57
C ASN A 92 2.87 -11.09 0.45
N LYS A 93 2.90 -10.10 -0.45
CA LYS A 93 4.06 -9.25 -0.67
C LYS A 93 3.67 -7.82 -1.04
N LEU A 94 4.29 -6.86 -0.33
CA LEU A 94 4.31 -5.44 -0.69
C LEU A 94 5.70 -5.10 -1.21
N ILE A 95 5.78 -4.51 -2.40
CA ILE A 95 7.05 -4.16 -3.04
C ILE A 95 7.16 -2.64 -3.12
N PHE A 96 8.17 -2.12 -2.46
CA PHE A 96 8.63 -0.74 -2.54
C PHE A 96 10.06 -0.75 -3.08
N SER A 97 10.43 0.23 -3.89
CA SER A 97 11.83 0.41 -4.29
C SER A 97 12.60 1.25 -3.27
N ASP A 98 13.92 1.21 -3.35
CA ASP A 98 14.81 2.03 -2.52
C ASP A 98 14.69 3.53 -2.86
N THR A 99 14.16 3.86 -4.04
CA THR A 99 13.90 5.23 -4.52
C THR A 99 12.48 5.71 -4.29
N SER A 100 11.68 4.93 -3.52
CA SER A 100 10.29 5.26 -3.21
C SER A 100 10.14 6.63 -2.54
N LEU A 101 9.17 7.40 -3.01
CA LEU A 101 8.81 8.71 -2.46
C LEU A 101 7.65 8.65 -1.45
N LEU A 102 7.25 7.46 -1.01
CA LEU A 102 6.11 7.27 -0.11
C LEU A 102 6.34 7.99 1.23
N LYS A 103 5.42 8.88 1.59
CA LYS A 103 5.45 9.68 2.82
C LYS A 103 4.44 9.22 3.86
N LYS A 104 3.24 8.82 3.41
CA LYS A 104 2.12 8.52 4.29
C LYS A 104 1.49 7.17 3.98
N ILE A 105 1.28 6.38 5.04
CA ILE A 105 0.40 5.21 5.08
C ILE A 105 -0.73 5.54 6.06
N GLY A 106 -1.98 5.56 5.58
CA GLY A 106 -3.15 5.95 6.35
C GLY A 106 -3.60 4.90 7.37
N ASP A 107 -4.61 5.28 8.17
CA ASP A 107 -5.20 4.40 9.17
C ASP A 107 -5.80 3.16 8.50
N HIS A 108 -5.59 1.97 9.09
CA HIS A 108 -6.11 0.71 8.57
C HIS A 108 -5.67 0.35 7.14
N ALA A 109 -4.68 1.00 6.56
CA ALA A 109 -4.36 0.90 5.13
C ALA A 109 -4.14 -0.54 4.63
N PHE A 110 -3.56 -1.42 5.45
CA PHE A 110 -3.33 -2.83 5.17
C PHE A 110 -3.96 -3.74 6.22
N ARG A 111 -5.00 -3.26 6.95
CA ARG A 111 -5.70 -4.08 7.94
C ARG A 111 -6.23 -5.35 7.29
N GLY A 112 -6.04 -6.50 7.93
CA GLY A 112 -6.57 -7.76 7.45
C GLY A 112 -5.83 -8.37 6.25
N CYS A 113 -4.64 -7.88 5.89
CA CYS A 113 -3.76 -8.54 4.93
C CYS A 113 -3.14 -9.79 5.57
N ARG A 114 -3.96 -10.84 5.73
CA ARG A 114 -3.65 -11.99 6.58
C ARG A 114 -2.49 -12.84 6.11
N ASN A 115 -2.18 -12.83 4.80
CA ASN A 115 -1.08 -13.61 4.22
C ASN A 115 0.23 -12.84 4.10
N LEU A 116 0.25 -11.55 4.50
CA LEU A 116 1.44 -10.72 4.45
C LEU A 116 2.47 -11.19 5.48
N LYS A 117 3.65 -11.60 5.01
CA LYS A 117 4.69 -12.20 5.85
C LYS A 117 5.77 -11.21 6.27
N GLU A 118 6.14 -10.33 5.37
CA GLU A 118 7.21 -9.37 5.58
C GLU A 118 6.90 -8.02 4.96
N ILE A 119 7.35 -6.98 5.66
CA ILE A 119 7.21 -5.59 5.22
C ILE A 119 8.56 -4.90 5.38
N TYR A 120 8.99 -4.24 4.31
CA TYR A 120 10.10 -3.32 4.32
C TYR A 120 9.58 -1.94 3.94
N LEU A 121 9.39 -1.04 4.92
CA LEU A 121 8.95 0.33 4.64
C LEU A 121 10.14 1.18 4.18
N PRO A 122 9.98 1.95 3.07
CA PRO A 122 11.03 2.86 2.60
C PRO A 122 11.37 3.94 3.65
N ASP A 123 12.61 4.41 3.63
CA ASP A 123 13.07 5.46 4.56
C ASP A 123 12.42 6.83 4.31
N SER A 124 11.75 6.98 3.17
CA SER A 124 10.95 8.17 2.84
C SER A 124 9.67 8.29 3.68
N VAL A 125 9.17 7.19 4.29
CA VAL A 125 7.94 7.18 5.09
C VAL A 125 8.10 8.04 6.33
N GLU A 126 7.15 8.95 6.55
CA GLU A 126 7.10 9.90 7.66
C GLU A 126 5.91 9.64 8.60
N TYR A 127 4.85 8.99 8.09
CA TYR A 127 3.65 8.71 8.88
C TYR A 127 3.10 7.33 8.58
N VAL A 128 2.77 6.59 9.65
CA VAL A 128 2.03 5.32 9.62
C VAL A 128 0.86 5.43 10.58
N GLY A 129 -0.34 5.32 10.05
CA GLY A 129 -1.60 5.52 10.76
C GLY A 129 -1.97 4.40 11.72
N ILE A 130 -2.98 4.67 12.53
CA ILE A 130 -3.52 3.74 13.53
C ILE A 130 -3.96 2.44 12.85
N SER A 131 -3.60 1.31 13.45
CA SER A 131 -4.00 -0.03 12.99
C SER A 131 -3.68 -0.32 11.50
N ALA A 132 -2.67 0.35 10.93
CA ALA A 132 -2.31 0.22 9.52
C ALA A 132 -2.05 -1.24 9.12
N PHE A 133 -1.50 -2.06 10.02
CA PHE A 133 -1.20 -3.48 9.81
C PHE A 133 -1.95 -4.40 10.78
N ARG A 134 -3.06 -3.92 11.34
CA ARG A 134 -3.88 -4.74 12.23
C ARG A 134 -4.39 -5.99 11.52
N ASP A 135 -4.44 -7.12 12.23
CA ASP A 135 -4.91 -8.42 11.72
C ASP A 135 -4.06 -8.98 10.56
N CYS A 136 -2.81 -8.51 10.37
CA CYS A 136 -1.79 -9.13 9.52
C CYS A 136 -1.19 -10.35 10.27
N VAL A 137 -1.99 -11.38 10.48
CA VAL A 137 -1.68 -12.50 11.41
C VAL A 137 -0.48 -13.35 11.00
N SER A 138 -0.11 -13.35 9.71
CA SER A 138 1.07 -14.05 9.20
C SER A 138 2.35 -13.22 9.19
N LEU A 139 2.30 -11.98 9.69
CA LEU A 139 3.45 -11.09 9.65
C LEU A 139 4.56 -11.59 10.60
N GLU A 140 5.70 -11.92 10.03
CA GLU A 140 6.88 -12.46 10.72
C GLU A 140 7.97 -11.40 10.91
N GLN A 141 8.08 -10.46 9.96
CA GLN A 141 9.10 -9.41 9.98
C GLN A 141 8.58 -8.09 9.43
N ILE A 142 8.91 -7.01 10.15
CA ILE A 142 8.74 -5.65 9.65
C ILE A 142 10.02 -4.85 9.87
N SER A 143 10.48 -4.18 8.82
CA SER A 143 11.66 -3.34 8.86
C SER A 143 11.28 -1.90 8.54
N VAL A 144 11.56 -0.98 9.47
CA VAL A 144 11.16 0.43 9.42
C VAL A 144 12.31 1.34 9.81
N SER A 145 12.26 2.59 9.38
CA SER A 145 13.20 3.61 9.83
C SER A 145 12.99 3.95 11.32
N GLU A 146 14.07 4.13 12.07
CA GLU A 146 14.05 4.59 13.49
C GLU A 146 13.25 5.89 13.67
N LYS A 147 13.26 6.79 12.67
CA LYS A 147 12.57 8.08 12.74
C LYS A 147 11.05 8.00 12.87
N ILE A 148 10.44 6.85 12.52
CA ILE A 148 8.99 6.64 12.61
C ILE A 148 8.57 5.70 13.75
N LYS A 149 9.47 5.35 14.65
CA LYS A 149 9.21 4.39 15.74
C LYS A 149 8.02 4.77 16.62
N ASP A 150 7.83 6.07 16.85
CA ASP A 150 6.76 6.61 17.70
C ASP A 150 5.45 6.88 16.94
N GLN A 151 5.37 6.51 15.67
CA GLN A 151 4.14 6.66 14.90
C GLN A 151 3.07 5.67 15.37
N PRO A 152 1.78 6.07 15.36
CA PRO A 152 0.69 5.25 15.92
C PRO A 152 0.64 3.82 15.37
N GLY A 153 0.78 3.66 14.06
CA GLY A 153 0.75 2.35 13.42
C GLY A 153 1.97 1.47 13.74
N ILE A 154 3.06 2.07 14.20
CA ILE A 154 4.28 1.35 14.59
C ILE A 154 4.23 0.94 16.05
N THR A 155 3.80 1.85 16.94
CA THR A 155 3.68 1.56 18.38
C THR A 155 2.66 0.47 18.71
N GLU A 156 1.66 0.26 17.84
CA GLU A 156 0.66 -0.80 17.99
C GLU A 156 1.09 -2.16 17.42
N LEU A 157 2.22 -2.24 16.70
CA LEU A 157 2.61 -3.46 15.97
C LEU A 157 2.78 -4.67 16.91
N GLU A 158 3.41 -4.51 18.07
CA GLU A 158 3.61 -5.60 19.02
C GLU A 158 2.28 -6.20 19.49
N LYS A 159 1.24 -5.35 19.65
CA LYS A 159 -0.10 -5.77 20.03
C LYS A 159 -0.86 -6.39 18.86
N ASN A 160 -0.75 -5.79 17.69
CA ASN A 160 -1.56 -6.14 16.51
C ASN A 160 -0.96 -7.33 15.72
N CYS A 161 0.36 -7.52 15.81
CA CYS A 161 1.13 -8.55 15.10
C CYS A 161 2.15 -9.19 16.07
N PRO A 162 1.70 -9.94 17.09
CA PRO A 162 2.57 -10.42 18.19
C PRO A 162 3.68 -11.37 17.75
N ASN A 163 3.59 -11.94 16.56
CA ASN A 163 4.60 -12.84 16.01
C ASN A 163 5.65 -12.09 15.15
N ALA A 164 5.42 -10.82 14.84
CA ALA A 164 6.31 -10.03 13.98
C ALA A 164 7.57 -9.58 14.73
N ARG A 165 8.73 -9.76 14.11
CA ARG A 165 9.98 -9.15 14.56
C ARG A 165 10.08 -7.75 13.98
N ILE A 166 10.10 -6.73 14.86
CA ILE A 166 10.25 -5.35 14.45
C ILE A 166 11.74 -5.02 14.42
N ARG A 167 12.24 -4.58 13.26
CA ARG A 167 13.62 -4.11 13.07
C ARG A 167 13.60 -2.63 12.75
N PHE A 168 14.18 -1.83 13.62
CA PHE A 168 14.44 -0.42 13.37
C PHE A 168 15.77 -0.24 12.64
N ARG A 169 15.78 0.55 11.58
CA ARG A 169 16.97 0.89 10.80
C ARG A 169 17.38 2.33 11.08
N GLU A 170 18.65 2.53 11.38
CA GLU A 170 19.23 3.88 11.37
C GLU A 170 19.22 4.40 9.94
N VAL A 171 18.73 5.62 9.76
CA VAL A 171 18.85 6.31 8.47
C VAL A 171 20.27 6.85 8.42
N ASN A 172 21.12 6.29 7.57
CA ASN A 172 22.41 6.90 7.29
C ASN A 172 22.15 8.30 6.74
N SER A 173 22.41 9.32 7.55
CA SER A 173 22.54 10.67 7.07
C SER A 173 23.71 10.67 6.10
N VAL A 174 23.44 10.59 4.81
CA VAL A 174 24.44 10.92 3.80
C VAL A 174 24.73 12.40 4.04
N GLU A 175 25.85 12.67 4.72
CA GLU A 175 26.40 14.02 4.79
C GLU A 175 26.54 14.52 3.35
N LYS A 176 25.80 15.55 3.04
CA LYS A 176 25.99 16.28 1.78
C LYS A 176 27.31 17.04 1.94
N GLU A 177 28.38 16.49 1.36
CA GLU A 177 29.56 17.27 1.03
C GLU A 177 29.22 18.25 -0.12
#